data_942f0b8dbf350244ff1a9d48eeb1826b
#
_entry.id   942f0b8dbf350244ff1a9d48eeb1826b
#
_cell.length_a   1.000
_cell.length_b   1.000
_cell.length_c   1.000
_cell.angle_alpha   90.00
_cell.angle_beta   90.00
_cell.angle_gamma   90.00
#
_symmetry.space_group_name_H-M   'P 1'
#
loop_
_entity.id
_entity.type
_entity.pdbx_description
1 polymer ?
#
loop_
_entity_poly.entity_id
_entity_poly.type
_entity_poly.pdbx_seq_one_letter_code
_entity_poly.pdbx_strand_id
1 'polypeptide(L)'
;MAITANKNILPEGGDLMSVYVPTHYVPTLDAYDTQRAIAYIKATFQEEFSGALNLKRVSAPLFVTENSGLNDNLNGYERPVSFDIPAVKAEAQVVHSLAKWKRLALKRYGFTTGNGLYTDMNAIRRDEVLDNIHSVYVDQWDWEKIITRENRNLDFLKLIVTAIVRAICNTNDRLHVRYPQLRTELSRDVSFITAQELEDLYPGLTPHEREDCYVRAHPTACIMQIGGKLRSGKPHDGRAPDYDDWALNCDIFFWDEVLDRALEVSSMGIRVDAQSLDRQLTEAHCDDRRTLPFHKMLLNNELPLTIGGGIGQSRLSMLMMGCAHIGEVQSSVWDAETTAICEQAGLP
;
A
#
# COMPACT_ATOMS: atom_id res chain seq x y z
N MET A 1 17.77 38.15 20.01
CA MET A 1 17.83 38.05 18.54
C MET A 1 16.86 36.97 18.15
N ALA A 2 15.76 37.36 17.57
CA ALA A 2 14.69 36.43 17.17
C ALA A 2 15.08 35.75 15.86
N ILE A 3 15.13 34.46 15.83
CA ILE A 3 15.28 33.66 14.60
C ILE A 3 13.91 33.65 13.94
N THR A 4 13.78 34.42 12.85
CA THR A 4 12.61 34.37 11.97
C THR A 4 12.61 33.06 11.25
N ALA A 5 11.66 32.20 11.58
CA ALA A 5 11.35 31.00 10.82
C ALA A 5 10.85 31.45 9.42
N ASN A 6 11.57 31.05 8.39
CA ASN A 6 11.14 31.20 7.01
C ASN A 6 9.95 30.23 6.81
N LYS A 7 8.74 30.78 6.80
CA LYS A 7 7.55 30.03 6.36
C LYS A 7 7.69 29.83 4.86
N ASN A 8 7.99 28.59 4.45
CA ASN A 8 7.71 28.16 3.09
C ASN A 8 6.19 28.31 2.89
N ILE A 9 5.79 29.27 2.09
CA ILE A 9 4.40 29.54 1.72
C ILE A 9 4.04 28.41 0.75
N LEU A 10 3.32 27.39 1.24
CA LEU A 10 2.54 26.49 0.38
C LEU A 10 1.54 27.38 -0.39
N PRO A 11 1.30 27.16 -1.68
CA PRO A 11 0.29 27.91 -2.41
C PRO A 11 -1.07 27.71 -1.75
N GLU A 12 -1.70 28.80 -1.30
CA GLU A 12 -3.05 28.80 -0.75
C GLU A 12 -4.01 28.28 -1.84
N GLY A 13 -4.63 27.11 -1.62
CA GLY A 13 -5.68 26.57 -2.45
C GLY A 13 -5.23 25.76 -3.67
N GLY A 14 -3.99 25.28 -3.72
CA GLY A 14 -3.52 24.36 -4.78
C GLY A 14 -4.03 22.95 -4.56
N ASP A 15 -4.51 22.31 -5.63
CA ASP A 15 -4.80 20.89 -5.68
C ASP A 15 -3.63 20.10 -5.07
N LEU A 16 -3.90 19.23 -4.11
CA LEU A 16 -2.94 18.32 -3.45
C LEU A 16 -2.29 17.30 -4.41
N MET A 17 -2.48 17.48 -5.71
CA MET A 17 -2.12 16.56 -6.79
C MET A 17 -1.11 17.11 -7.80
N SER A 18 -0.43 18.21 -7.52
CA SER A 18 0.62 18.69 -8.41
C SER A 18 1.98 18.16 -8.01
N VAL A 19 2.75 17.67 -8.99
CA VAL A 19 4.16 17.29 -8.79
C VAL A 19 4.96 18.51 -8.39
N TYR A 20 5.85 18.35 -7.42
CA TYR A 20 6.81 19.39 -7.01
C TYR A 20 8.14 18.75 -6.60
N VAL A 21 9.21 19.51 -6.74
CA VAL A 21 10.52 19.11 -6.22
C VAL A 21 10.92 20.12 -5.15
N PRO A 22 11.23 19.67 -3.92
CA PRO A 22 11.62 20.59 -2.84
C PRO A 22 12.81 21.47 -3.23
N THR A 23 12.78 22.75 -2.82
CA THR A 23 13.89 23.66 -3.07
C THR A 23 15.19 23.11 -2.49
N HIS A 24 16.26 23.08 -3.30
CA HIS A 24 17.57 22.52 -2.94
C HIS A 24 17.63 20.99 -2.83
N TYR A 25 16.59 20.27 -3.23
CA TYR A 25 16.69 18.82 -3.33
C TYR A 25 17.73 18.42 -4.38
N VAL A 26 18.57 17.46 -4.02
CA VAL A 26 19.55 16.84 -4.91
C VAL A 26 19.56 15.35 -4.62
N PRO A 27 19.43 14.48 -5.63
CA PRO A 27 19.53 13.05 -5.43
C PRO A 27 20.85 12.67 -4.75
N THR A 28 20.78 11.85 -3.71
CA THR A 28 21.97 11.43 -2.94
C THR A 28 22.82 10.41 -3.72
N LEU A 29 22.18 9.60 -4.56
CA LEU A 29 22.80 8.62 -5.44
C LEU A 29 22.66 9.04 -6.89
N ASP A 30 23.66 8.74 -7.72
CA ASP A 30 23.48 8.83 -9.17
C ASP A 30 22.54 7.73 -9.70
N ALA A 31 22.12 7.83 -10.96
CA ALA A 31 21.16 6.90 -11.56
C ALA A 31 21.64 5.44 -11.53
N TYR A 32 22.94 5.18 -11.71
CA TYR A 32 23.49 3.83 -11.69
C TYR A 32 23.49 3.23 -10.27
N ASP A 33 23.95 3.99 -9.28
CA ASP A 33 23.94 3.53 -7.89
C ASP A 33 22.51 3.45 -7.33
N THR A 34 21.58 4.29 -7.78
CA THR A 34 20.14 4.17 -7.47
C THR A 34 19.59 2.80 -7.90
N GLN A 35 19.87 2.35 -9.15
CA GLN A 35 19.42 1.03 -9.60
C GLN A 35 20.04 -0.12 -8.78
N ARG A 36 21.29 0.01 -8.36
CA ARG A 36 21.95 -0.98 -7.49
C ARG A 36 21.35 -0.98 -6.08
N ALA A 37 21.01 0.20 -5.56
CA ALA A 37 20.36 0.35 -4.25
C ALA A 37 18.95 -0.26 -4.27
N ILE A 38 18.15 -0.03 -5.33
CA ILE A 38 16.85 -0.66 -5.51
C ILE A 38 16.97 -2.20 -5.48
N ALA A 39 17.92 -2.76 -6.24
CA ALA A 39 18.13 -4.21 -6.25
C ALA A 39 18.51 -4.74 -4.86
N TYR A 40 19.35 -4.00 -4.12
CA TYR A 40 19.76 -4.34 -2.76
C TYR A 40 18.59 -4.26 -1.78
N ILE A 41 17.78 -3.17 -1.81
CA ILE A 41 16.58 -3.00 -0.99
C ILE A 41 15.62 -4.17 -1.23
N LYS A 42 15.31 -4.46 -2.50
CA LYS A 42 14.36 -5.54 -2.85
C LYS A 42 14.83 -6.90 -2.32
N ALA A 43 16.08 -7.26 -2.52
CA ALA A 43 16.62 -8.54 -2.06
C ALA A 43 16.63 -8.62 -0.51
N THR A 44 17.10 -7.57 0.15
CA THR A 44 17.21 -7.52 1.60
C THR A 44 15.83 -7.55 2.28
N PHE A 45 14.88 -6.73 1.78
CA PHE A 45 13.54 -6.68 2.34
C PHE A 45 12.79 -8.01 2.16
N GLN A 46 12.92 -8.66 1.01
CA GLN A 46 12.32 -9.99 0.79
C GLN A 46 12.82 -11.02 1.79
N GLU A 47 14.11 -11.01 2.13
CA GLU A 47 14.69 -11.89 3.14
C GLU A 47 14.12 -11.59 4.54
N GLU A 48 14.23 -10.35 5.01
CA GLU A 48 13.76 -9.91 6.32
C GLU A 48 12.25 -10.16 6.50
N PHE A 49 11.46 -9.75 5.53
CA PHE A 49 10.00 -9.82 5.55
C PHE A 49 9.48 -11.27 5.48
N SER A 50 10.01 -12.06 4.54
CA SER A 50 9.57 -13.45 4.40
C SER A 50 9.96 -14.30 5.60
N GLY A 51 11.12 -14.02 6.22
CA GLY A 51 11.54 -14.65 7.47
C GLY A 51 10.65 -14.27 8.64
N ALA A 52 10.35 -12.97 8.81
CA ALA A 52 9.54 -12.48 9.93
C ALA A 52 8.10 -13.03 9.92
N LEU A 53 7.50 -13.20 8.75
CA LEU A 53 6.11 -13.63 8.63
C LEU A 53 5.94 -15.11 8.20
N ASN A 54 7.04 -15.87 7.99
CA ASN A 54 7.04 -17.23 7.48
C ASN A 54 6.31 -17.34 6.13
N LEU A 55 6.77 -16.57 5.14
CA LEU A 55 6.21 -16.53 3.81
C LEU A 55 7.08 -17.28 2.80
N LYS A 56 6.44 -17.83 1.77
CA LYS A 56 7.12 -18.43 0.62
C LYS A 56 6.79 -17.66 -0.64
N ARG A 57 7.79 -17.35 -1.45
CA ARG A 57 7.57 -16.71 -2.74
C ARG A 57 6.86 -17.66 -3.69
N VAL A 58 5.82 -17.15 -4.38
CA VAL A 58 5.07 -17.89 -5.39
C VAL A 58 4.99 -17.11 -6.70
N SER A 59 4.73 -17.81 -7.80
CA SER A 59 4.35 -17.18 -9.07
C SER A 59 2.90 -16.72 -9.01
N ALA A 60 2.62 -15.53 -9.53
CA ALA A 60 1.30 -14.95 -9.56
C ALA A 60 0.93 -14.46 -10.97
N PRO A 61 -0.38 -14.33 -11.29
CA PRO A 61 -0.82 -13.84 -12.58
C PRO A 61 -0.63 -12.32 -12.69
N LEU A 62 -0.31 -11.86 -13.91
CA LEU A 62 -0.39 -10.44 -14.27
C LEU A 62 -1.82 -10.00 -14.57
N PHE A 63 -2.67 -10.92 -14.99
CA PHE A 63 -4.07 -10.69 -15.37
C PHE A 63 -4.95 -11.86 -14.95
N VAL A 64 -6.22 -11.60 -14.78
CA VAL A 64 -7.26 -12.58 -14.45
C VAL A 64 -8.44 -12.44 -15.42
N THR A 65 -9.24 -13.49 -15.56
CA THR A 65 -10.48 -13.37 -16.35
C THR A 65 -11.49 -12.49 -15.61
N GLU A 66 -12.22 -11.66 -16.35
CA GLU A 66 -13.19 -10.72 -15.80
C GLU A 66 -14.21 -11.40 -14.87
N ASN A 67 -14.79 -12.49 -15.33
CA ASN A 67 -15.84 -13.23 -14.61
C ASN A 67 -15.35 -14.06 -13.43
N SER A 68 -14.06 -14.07 -13.13
CA SER A 68 -13.51 -14.80 -11.98
C SER A 68 -13.86 -14.17 -10.63
N GLY A 69 -14.11 -12.85 -10.60
CA GLY A 69 -14.27 -12.07 -9.39
C GLY A 69 -12.96 -11.87 -8.61
N LEU A 70 -11.81 -12.14 -9.23
CA LEU A 70 -10.50 -12.08 -8.57
C LEU A 70 -9.82 -10.74 -8.69
N ASN A 71 -10.18 -9.89 -9.68
CA ASN A 71 -9.59 -8.57 -9.77
C ASN A 71 -10.10 -7.66 -8.64
N ASP A 72 -9.28 -6.70 -8.25
CA ASP A 72 -9.64 -5.66 -7.31
C ASP A 72 -10.41 -4.55 -8.04
N ASN A 73 -11.52 -4.13 -7.48
CA ASN A 73 -12.30 -3.03 -8.04
C ASN A 73 -11.93 -1.68 -7.39
N LEU A 74 -10.91 -1.66 -6.54
CA LEU A 74 -10.47 -0.47 -5.78
C LEU A 74 -11.65 0.25 -5.14
N ASN A 75 -11.89 1.53 -5.49
CA ASN A 75 -13.02 2.31 -5.01
C ASN A 75 -14.31 2.09 -5.85
N GLY A 76 -14.22 1.34 -6.94
CA GLY A 76 -15.35 0.93 -7.80
C GLY A 76 -15.60 1.80 -9.04
N TYR A 77 -14.82 2.85 -9.24
CA TYR A 77 -14.88 3.70 -10.45
C TYR A 77 -13.67 3.52 -11.37
N GLU A 78 -12.58 2.99 -10.86
CA GLU A 78 -11.35 2.75 -11.64
C GLU A 78 -11.58 1.63 -12.67
N ARG A 79 -11.18 1.90 -13.91
CA ARG A 79 -11.34 1.00 -15.02
C ARG A 79 -10.12 0.11 -15.20
N PRO A 80 -10.25 -1.23 -15.21
CA PRO A 80 -9.12 -2.10 -15.51
C PRO A 80 -8.67 -1.96 -16.97
N VAL A 81 -7.42 -2.30 -17.25
CA VAL A 81 -6.93 -2.54 -18.60
C VAL A 81 -7.40 -3.93 -19.02
N SER A 82 -8.33 -3.98 -19.99
CA SER A 82 -8.96 -5.20 -20.48
C SER A 82 -8.47 -5.55 -21.87
N PHE A 83 -8.45 -6.86 -22.18
CA PHE A 83 -8.10 -7.41 -23.49
C PHE A 83 -8.73 -8.79 -23.66
N ASP A 84 -8.97 -9.18 -24.92
CA ASP A 84 -9.47 -10.51 -25.24
C ASP A 84 -8.34 -11.54 -25.33
N ILE A 85 -8.66 -12.79 -24.97
CA ILE A 85 -7.75 -13.93 -25.15
C ILE A 85 -8.46 -14.95 -26.04
N PRO A 86 -8.22 -14.93 -27.37
CA PRO A 86 -8.94 -15.77 -28.32
C PRO A 86 -8.81 -17.28 -28.02
N ALA A 87 -7.64 -17.72 -27.54
CA ALA A 87 -7.40 -19.13 -27.25
C ALA A 87 -8.28 -19.70 -26.12
N VAL A 88 -8.69 -18.86 -25.17
CA VAL A 88 -9.58 -19.27 -24.05
C VAL A 88 -10.99 -18.68 -24.19
N LYS A 89 -11.23 -17.89 -25.23
CA LYS A 89 -12.53 -17.26 -25.54
C LYS A 89 -13.06 -16.44 -24.34
N ALA A 90 -12.19 -15.67 -23.70
CA ALA A 90 -12.53 -14.89 -22.52
C ALA A 90 -11.89 -13.50 -22.58
N GLU A 91 -12.56 -12.54 -21.94
CA GLU A 91 -12.00 -11.23 -21.59
C GLU A 91 -11.14 -11.38 -20.32
N ALA A 92 -10.00 -10.75 -20.32
CA ALA A 92 -9.06 -10.68 -19.20
C ALA A 92 -8.77 -9.23 -18.82
N GLN A 93 -8.38 -9.05 -17.58
CA GLN A 93 -8.06 -7.75 -17.00
C GLN A 93 -6.69 -7.83 -16.33
N VAL A 94 -5.80 -6.86 -16.62
CA VAL A 94 -4.60 -6.67 -15.83
C VAL A 94 -5.04 -6.35 -14.39
N VAL A 95 -4.39 -6.99 -13.41
CA VAL A 95 -4.79 -6.84 -12.01
C VAL A 95 -4.57 -5.42 -11.49
N HIS A 96 -5.46 -4.94 -10.63
CA HIS A 96 -5.26 -3.76 -9.81
C HIS A 96 -4.60 -4.12 -8.47
N SER A 97 -4.89 -5.32 -7.94
CA SER A 97 -4.22 -5.98 -6.83
C SER A 97 -4.44 -7.49 -6.89
N LEU A 98 -3.68 -8.24 -6.09
CA LEU A 98 -3.84 -9.69 -5.96
C LEU A 98 -4.54 -10.09 -4.65
N ALA A 99 -5.21 -9.16 -3.96
CA ALA A 99 -5.79 -9.38 -2.65
C ALA A 99 -6.68 -10.65 -2.58
N LYS A 100 -7.58 -10.81 -3.55
CA LYS A 100 -8.48 -11.97 -3.63
C LYS A 100 -7.77 -13.23 -4.16
N TRP A 101 -6.91 -13.07 -5.16
CA TRP A 101 -6.18 -14.19 -5.75
C TRP A 101 -5.27 -14.90 -4.75
N LYS A 102 -4.54 -14.14 -3.91
CA LYS A 102 -3.61 -14.70 -2.91
C LYS A 102 -4.29 -15.69 -1.97
N ARG A 103 -5.48 -15.33 -1.47
CA ARG A 103 -6.25 -16.19 -0.58
C ARG A 103 -6.69 -17.51 -1.26
N LEU A 104 -7.10 -17.42 -2.53
CA LEU A 104 -7.41 -18.59 -3.34
C LEU A 104 -6.16 -19.45 -3.59
N ALA A 105 -5.02 -18.82 -3.86
CA ALA A 105 -3.74 -19.48 -4.09
C ALA A 105 -3.26 -20.26 -2.86
N LEU A 106 -3.41 -19.73 -1.65
CA LEU A 106 -3.10 -20.45 -0.41
C LEU A 106 -3.86 -21.80 -0.32
N LYS A 107 -5.16 -21.80 -0.63
CA LYS A 107 -5.95 -23.04 -0.69
C LYS A 107 -5.45 -23.97 -1.80
N ARG A 108 -5.26 -23.46 -3.01
CA ARG A 108 -4.87 -24.26 -4.18
C ARG A 108 -3.48 -24.89 -4.03
N TYR A 109 -2.56 -24.20 -3.38
CA TYR A 109 -1.18 -24.66 -3.19
C TYR A 109 -0.99 -25.46 -1.89
N GLY A 110 -2.05 -25.68 -1.11
CA GLY A 110 -2.00 -26.51 0.09
C GLY A 110 -1.23 -25.89 1.25
N PHE A 111 -1.22 -24.58 1.37
CA PHE A 111 -0.63 -23.90 2.52
C PHE A 111 -1.40 -24.22 3.80
N THR A 112 -0.70 -24.23 4.93
CA THR A 112 -1.24 -24.57 6.24
C THR A 112 -1.20 -23.36 7.19
N THR A 113 -1.95 -23.44 8.28
CA THR A 113 -2.00 -22.39 9.31
C THR A 113 -0.61 -21.98 9.78
N GLY A 114 -0.40 -20.67 9.91
CA GLY A 114 0.88 -20.09 10.31
C GLY A 114 1.87 -19.88 9.16
N ASN A 115 1.59 -20.43 7.98
CA ASN A 115 2.37 -20.22 6.75
C ASN A 115 1.65 -19.24 5.82
N GLY A 116 2.43 -18.59 4.97
CA GLY A 116 1.89 -17.67 3.97
C GLY A 116 2.70 -17.63 2.69
N LEU A 117 2.20 -16.89 1.74
CA LEU A 117 2.86 -16.62 0.47
C LEU A 117 3.13 -15.14 0.30
N TYR A 118 4.11 -14.80 -0.54
CA TYR A 118 4.25 -13.48 -1.14
C TYR A 118 4.63 -13.60 -2.61
N THR A 119 4.42 -12.52 -3.34
CA THR A 119 4.78 -12.43 -4.75
C THR A 119 5.15 -11.00 -5.13
N ASP A 120 5.90 -10.84 -6.21
CA ASP A 120 6.08 -9.56 -6.85
C ASP A 120 4.85 -9.30 -7.74
N MET A 121 3.97 -8.40 -7.32
CA MET A 121 2.79 -7.99 -8.08
C MET A 121 3.14 -6.77 -8.94
N ASN A 122 2.70 -6.81 -10.19
CA ASN A 122 2.73 -5.67 -11.11
C ASN A 122 1.29 -5.36 -11.51
N ALA A 123 0.88 -4.11 -11.40
CA ALA A 123 -0.46 -3.65 -11.73
C ALA A 123 -0.42 -2.40 -12.60
N ILE A 124 -1.50 -2.17 -13.33
CA ILE A 124 -1.73 -0.94 -14.10
C ILE A 124 -3.01 -0.30 -13.60
N ARG A 125 -2.88 0.88 -13.01
CA ARG A 125 -3.99 1.73 -12.58
C ARG A 125 -4.14 2.87 -13.56
N ARG A 126 -4.85 2.62 -14.66
CA ARG A 126 -4.93 3.54 -15.80
C ARG A 126 -5.60 4.88 -15.50
N ASP A 127 -6.42 4.95 -14.47
CA ASP A 127 -7.15 6.13 -14.04
C ASP A 127 -6.48 6.81 -12.82
N GLU A 128 -5.21 6.43 -12.48
CA GLU A 128 -4.46 7.02 -11.38
C GLU A 128 -4.12 8.49 -11.68
N VAL A 129 -4.25 9.32 -10.67
CA VAL A 129 -3.79 10.71 -10.74
C VAL A 129 -2.31 10.73 -10.35
N LEU A 130 -1.48 11.28 -11.25
CA LEU A 130 -0.03 11.29 -11.07
C LEU A 130 0.38 12.41 -10.12
N ASP A 131 1.23 12.08 -9.16
CA ASP A 131 1.87 13.02 -8.26
C ASP A 131 3.28 12.51 -7.88
N ASN A 132 3.89 13.05 -6.83
CA ASN A 132 5.23 12.65 -6.38
C ASN A 132 5.32 11.15 -5.99
N ILE A 133 4.22 10.54 -5.54
CA ILE A 133 4.19 9.18 -4.98
C ILE A 133 3.26 8.21 -5.71
N HIS A 134 2.50 8.69 -6.72
CA HIS A 134 1.57 7.89 -7.52
C HIS A 134 2.01 7.78 -8.97
N SER A 135 1.89 6.58 -9.52
CA SER A 135 2.21 6.23 -10.90
C SER A 135 1.13 5.29 -11.46
N VAL A 136 0.91 5.32 -12.77
CA VAL A 136 0.03 4.33 -13.44
C VAL A 136 0.54 2.90 -13.30
N TYR A 137 1.83 2.70 -13.11
CA TYR A 137 2.44 1.41 -12.82
C TYR A 137 2.62 1.25 -11.31
N VAL A 138 2.10 0.16 -10.74
CA VAL A 138 2.19 -0.17 -9.33
C VAL A 138 2.91 -1.49 -9.13
N ASP A 139 3.97 -1.49 -8.34
CA ASP A 139 4.71 -2.68 -7.93
C ASP A 139 4.62 -2.89 -6.42
N GLN A 140 4.22 -4.09 -6.02
CA GLN A 140 4.06 -4.42 -4.59
C GLN A 140 4.64 -5.79 -4.27
N TRP A 141 5.14 -5.96 -3.04
CA TRP A 141 5.18 -7.28 -2.43
C TRP A 141 3.78 -7.57 -1.88
N ASP A 142 3.03 -8.32 -2.64
CA ASP A 142 1.71 -8.78 -2.26
C ASP A 142 1.83 -10.06 -1.45
N TRP A 143 1.27 -10.09 -0.24
CA TRP A 143 1.41 -11.21 0.68
C TRP A 143 0.09 -11.63 1.34
N GLU A 144 0.02 -12.88 1.77
CA GLU A 144 -1.15 -13.44 2.45
C GLU A 144 -0.72 -14.61 3.33
N LYS A 145 -1.24 -14.68 4.58
CA LYS A 145 -0.90 -15.70 5.56
C LYS A 145 -2.16 -16.32 6.17
N ILE A 146 -2.17 -17.66 6.32
CA ILE A 146 -3.28 -18.36 6.97
C ILE A 146 -3.20 -18.17 8.48
N ILE A 147 -4.32 -17.77 9.09
CA ILE A 147 -4.47 -17.52 10.52
C ILE A 147 -5.56 -18.41 11.12
N THR A 148 -5.60 -18.50 12.44
CA THR A 148 -6.69 -19.14 13.17
C THR A 148 -7.84 -18.16 13.43
N ARG A 149 -8.97 -18.65 13.92
CA ARG A 149 -10.09 -17.77 14.32
C ARG A 149 -9.74 -16.92 15.53
N GLU A 150 -8.94 -17.44 16.45
CA GLU A 150 -8.45 -16.73 17.63
C GLU A 150 -7.54 -15.54 17.26
N ASN A 151 -6.88 -15.61 16.11
CA ASN A 151 -6.03 -14.52 15.58
C ASN A 151 -6.84 -13.37 14.92
N ARG A 152 -8.17 -13.50 14.79
CA ARG A 152 -9.01 -12.43 14.22
C ARG A 152 -9.29 -11.33 15.24
N ASN A 153 -8.29 -10.55 15.57
CA ASN A 153 -8.40 -9.43 16.53
C ASN A 153 -7.32 -8.37 16.26
N LEU A 154 -7.50 -7.19 16.84
CA LEU A 154 -6.59 -6.04 16.66
C LEU A 154 -5.20 -6.29 17.26
N ASP A 155 -5.08 -7.07 18.34
CA ASP A 155 -3.77 -7.34 18.95
C ASP A 155 -2.89 -8.16 17.99
N PHE A 156 -3.48 -9.15 17.31
CA PHE A 156 -2.76 -9.89 16.28
C PHE A 156 -2.42 -9.02 15.07
N LEU A 157 -3.31 -8.13 14.63
CA LEU A 157 -3.03 -7.15 13.57
C LEU A 157 -1.82 -6.29 13.95
N LYS A 158 -1.80 -5.72 15.15
CA LYS A 158 -0.69 -4.90 15.68
C LYS A 158 0.62 -5.67 15.75
N LEU A 159 0.58 -6.95 16.14
CA LEU A 159 1.75 -7.83 16.16
C LEU A 159 2.36 -7.98 14.75
N ILE A 160 1.53 -8.21 13.74
CA ILE A 160 1.99 -8.36 12.36
C ILE A 160 2.53 -7.02 11.81
N VAL A 161 1.84 -5.90 12.06
CA VAL A 161 2.32 -4.55 11.70
C VAL A 161 3.71 -4.29 12.29
N THR A 162 3.90 -4.57 13.58
CA THR A 162 5.19 -4.40 14.26
C THR A 162 6.29 -5.25 13.62
N ALA A 163 5.97 -6.48 13.20
CA ALA A 163 6.93 -7.35 12.52
C ALA A 163 7.31 -6.80 11.12
N ILE A 164 6.36 -6.25 10.38
CA ILE A 164 6.60 -5.62 9.07
C ILE A 164 7.48 -4.37 9.22
N VAL A 165 7.11 -3.46 10.14
CA VAL A 165 7.90 -2.24 10.41
C VAL A 165 9.33 -2.60 10.81
N ARG A 166 9.52 -3.63 11.63
CA ARG A 166 10.86 -4.09 11.99
C ARG A 166 11.65 -4.59 10.77
N ALA A 167 11.03 -5.33 9.85
CA ALA A 167 11.68 -5.78 8.61
C ALA A 167 12.07 -4.59 7.72
N ILE A 168 11.20 -3.56 7.62
CA ILE A 168 11.47 -2.30 6.91
C ILE A 168 12.70 -1.61 7.52
N CYS A 169 12.69 -1.38 8.83
CA CYS A 169 13.80 -0.70 9.52
C CYS A 169 15.12 -1.50 9.45
N ASN A 170 15.08 -2.84 9.56
CA ASN A 170 16.27 -3.67 9.38
C ASN A 170 16.86 -3.54 7.97
N THR A 171 15.98 -3.46 6.96
CA THR A 171 16.40 -3.24 5.56
C THR A 171 17.09 -1.88 5.42
N ASN A 172 16.51 -0.83 6.02
CA ASN A 172 17.07 0.52 6.00
C ASN A 172 18.45 0.58 6.69
N ASP A 173 18.62 -0.07 7.85
CA ASP A 173 19.93 -0.14 8.53
C ASP A 173 21.00 -0.84 7.66
N ARG A 174 20.62 -1.96 7.02
CA ARG A 174 21.50 -2.68 6.10
C ARG A 174 21.85 -1.84 4.85
N LEU A 175 20.89 -1.05 4.37
CA LEU A 175 21.10 -0.12 3.27
C LEU A 175 22.11 0.96 3.64
N HIS A 176 22.03 1.56 4.83
CA HIS A 176 22.98 2.57 5.32
C HIS A 176 24.39 2.02 5.51
N VAL A 177 24.55 0.75 5.88
CA VAL A 177 25.86 0.10 5.90
C VAL A 177 26.46 0.02 4.49
N ARG A 178 25.63 -0.22 3.48
CA ARG A 178 26.05 -0.34 2.08
C ARG A 178 26.26 1.01 1.39
N TYR A 179 25.41 2.00 1.74
CA TYR A 179 25.40 3.35 1.18
C TYR A 179 25.40 4.38 2.31
N PRO A 180 26.55 4.65 2.95
CA PRO A 180 26.64 5.51 4.13
C PRO A 180 26.26 6.98 3.88
N GLN A 181 26.14 7.40 2.63
CA GLN A 181 25.67 8.75 2.26
C GLN A 181 24.16 8.94 2.41
N LEU A 182 23.36 7.87 2.40
CA LEU A 182 21.91 7.94 2.70
C LEU A 182 21.69 8.28 4.17
N ARG A 183 20.63 9.05 4.47
CA ARG A 183 20.40 9.63 5.81
C ARG A 183 19.01 9.37 6.37
N THR A 184 18.13 8.69 5.64
CA THR A 184 16.75 8.46 6.08
C THR A 184 16.72 7.63 7.37
N GLU A 185 16.16 8.20 8.43
CA GLU A 185 15.95 7.50 9.70
C GLU A 185 14.50 7.01 9.81
N LEU A 186 14.32 5.73 10.13
CA LEU A 186 13.00 5.12 10.28
C LEU A 186 12.83 4.62 11.73
N SER A 187 11.76 5.05 12.40
CA SER A 187 11.45 4.62 13.76
C SER A 187 10.84 3.21 13.80
N ARG A 188 11.30 2.38 14.73
CA ARG A 188 10.71 1.07 15.03
C ARG A 188 9.49 1.14 15.92
N ASP A 189 9.29 2.28 16.60
CA ASP A 189 8.17 2.49 17.51
C ASP A 189 6.94 2.89 16.72
N VAL A 190 5.98 1.97 16.65
CA VAL A 190 4.74 2.19 15.90
C VAL A 190 3.68 2.81 16.80
N SER A 191 3.16 3.96 16.42
CA SER A 191 1.98 4.55 17.03
C SER A 191 0.71 4.02 16.36
N PHE A 192 -0.21 3.49 17.15
CA PHE A 192 -1.48 2.91 16.66
C PHE A 192 -2.64 3.84 16.99
N ILE A 193 -3.46 4.14 16.00
CA ILE A 193 -4.66 4.95 16.13
C ILE A 193 -5.77 4.39 15.23
N THR A 194 -7.02 4.52 15.63
CA THR A 194 -8.14 4.21 14.73
C THR A 194 -8.50 5.43 13.88
N ALA A 195 -9.09 5.20 12.71
CA ALA A 195 -9.59 6.27 11.85
C ALA A 195 -10.59 7.19 12.58
N GLN A 196 -11.39 6.64 13.50
CA GLN A 196 -12.31 7.43 14.32
C GLN A 196 -11.59 8.30 15.36
N GLU A 197 -10.59 7.76 16.06
CA GLU A 197 -9.79 8.55 17.01
C GLU A 197 -9.04 9.66 16.28
N LEU A 198 -8.55 9.39 15.07
CA LEU A 198 -7.89 10.38 14.22
C LEU A 198 -8.85 11.52 13.81
N GLU A 199 -10.09 11.19 13.45
CA GLU A 199 -11.13 12.20 13.19
C GLU A 199 -11.44 13.02 14.44
N ASP A 200 -11.54 12.38 15.61
CA ASP A 200 -11.83 13.06 16.88
C ASP A 200 -10.71 14.02 17.30
N LEU A 201 -9.43 13.68 16.99
CA LEU A 201 -8.29 14.56 17.25
C LEU A 201 -8.24 15.77 16.31
N TYR A 202 -8.64 15.60 15.06
CA TYR A 202 -8.56 16.63 14.03
C TYR A 202 -9.89 16.78 13.27
N PRO A 203 -10.98 17.20 13.92
CA PRO A 203 -12.33 17.12 13.36
C PRO A 203 -12.57 18.05 12.16
N GLY A 204 -11.76 19.09 12.00
CA GLY A 204 -11.90 20.06 10.90
C GLY A 204 -11.04 19.77 9.68
N LEU A 205 -10.16 18.76 9.75
CA LEU A 205 -9.22 18.45 8.67
C LEU A 205 -9.75 17.36 7.74
N THR A 206 -9.25 17.35 6.52
CA THR A 206 -9.43 16.25 5.56
C THR A 206 -8.69 14.99 6.05
N PRO A 207 -8.99 13.79 5.54
CA PRO A 207 -8.26 12.58 5.88
C PRO A 207 -6.75 12.70 5.72
N HIS A 208 -6.26 13.19 4.58
CA HIS A 208 -4.83 13.37 4.34
C HIS A 208 -4.16 14.39 5.28
N GLU A 209 -4.84 15.52 5.56
CA GLU A 209 -4.33 16.48 6.54
C GLU A 209 -4.24 15.88 7.95
N ARG A 210 -5.18 15.02 8.32
CA ARG A 210 -5.15 14.27 9.59
C ARG A 210 -3.96 13.32 9.64
N GLU A 211 -3.71 12.58 8.55
CA GLU A 211 -2.56 11.70 8.38
C GLU A 211 -1.26 12.48 8.55
N ASP A 212 -1.08 13.59 7.81
CA ASP A 212 0.10 14.44 7.89
C ASP A 212 0.33 14.97 9.31
N CYS A 213 -0.71 15.48 9.97
CA CYS A 213 -0.60 15.98 11.34
C CYS A 213 -0.18 14.89 12.33
N TYR A 214 -0.78 13.70 12.21
CA TYR A 214 -0.52 12.61 13.13
C TYR A 214 0.84 11.96 12.89
N VAL A 215 1.17 11.66 11.64
CA VAL A 215 2.43 10.98 11.26
C VAL A 215 3.63 11.91 11.49
N ARG A 216 3.49 13.23 11.33
CA ARG A 216 4.52 14.20 11.70
C ARG A 216 4.88 14.11 13.19
N ALA A 217 3.88 13.93 14.05
CA ALA A 217 4.10 13.78 15.51
C ALA A 217 4.55 12.36 15.90
N HIS A 218 4.23 11.37 15.07
CA HIS A 218 4.50 9.95 15.26
C HIS A 218 5.10 9.35 13.98
N PRO A 219 6.41 9.50 13.70
CA PRO A 219 7.03 9.25 12.40
C PRO A 219 6.85 7.84 11.82
N THR A 220 6.40 6.89 12.63
CA THR A 220 5.90 5.58 12.19
C THR A 220 4.53 5.36 12.81
N ALA A 221 3.49 5.33 12.00
CA ALA A 221 2.12 5.22 12.47
C ALA A 221 1.35 4.12 11.72
N CYS A 222 0.36 3.59 12.41
CA CYS A 222 -0.60 2.62 11.86
C CYS A 222 -2.01 3.13 12.13
N ILE A 223 -2.72 3.51 11.06
CA ILE A 223 -4.12 3.95 11.12
C ILE A 223 -5.00 2.75 10.86
N MET A 224 -5.86 2.42 11.81
CA MET A 224 -6.68 1.20 11.81
C MET A 224 -8.15 1.49 11.55
N GLN A 225 -8.90 0.46 11.14
CA GLN A 225 -10.37 0.47 10.99
C GLN A 225 -10.84 1.46 9.92
N ILE A 226 -10.31 1.28 8.71
CA ILE A 226 -10.59 2.09 7.53
C ILE A 226 -11.67 1.40 6.68
N GLY A 227 -12.56 2.18 6.04
CA GLY A 227 -13.59 1.72 5.09
C GLY A 227 -15.03 1.94 5.57
N GLY A 228 -15.30 1.76 6.86
CA GLY A 228 -16.62 2.05 7.44
C GLY A 228 -16.84 3.56 7.62
N LYS A 229 -18.12 3.95 7.75
CA LYS A 229 -18.48 5.35 8.04
C LYS A 229 -18.06 5.73 9.46
N LEU A 230 -17.37 6.86 9.57
CA LEU A 230 -17.04 7.52 10.82
C LEU A 230 -18.27 8.26 11.40
N ARG A 231 -18.15 8.86 12.58
CA ARG A 231 -19.25 9.63 13.22
C ARG A 231 -19.68 10.83 12.39
N SER A 232 -18.82 11.39 11.56
CA SER A 232 -19.18 12.42 10.56
C SER A 232 -20.10 11.91 9.44
N GLY A 233 -20.31 10.59 9.34
CA GLY A 233 -21.07 9.95 8.26
C GLY A 233 -20.27 9.68 6.99
N LYS A 234 -18.98 10.04 6.95
CA LYS A 234 -18.06 9.79 5.83
C LYS A 234 -17.01 8.73 6.25
N PRO A 235 -16.48 7.90 5.35
CA PRO A 235 -15.33 7.08 5.65
C PRO A 235 -14.06 7.95 5.77
N HIS A 236 -13.01 7.41 6.41
CA HIS A 236 -11.68 8.02 6.39
C HIS A 236 -11.11 7.94 4.98
N ASP A 237 -11.12 6.75 4.41
CA ASP A 237 -10.73 6.48 3.02
C ASP A 237 -11.60 5.35 2.44
N GLY A 238 -11.56 5.21 1.09
CA GLY A 238 -12.22 4.13 0.38
C GLY A 238 -11.59 2.77 0.66
N ARG A 239 -12.43 1.73 0.79
CA ARG A 239 -11.97 0.34 0.90
C ARG A 239 -12.93 -0.58 0.20
N ALA A 240 -12.41 -1.42 -0.71
CA ALA A 240 -13.23 -2.46 -1.30
C ALA A 240 -13.84 -3.35 -0.21
N PRO A 241 -15.13 -3.76 -0.36
CA PRO A 241 -15.83 -4.51 0.69
C PRO A 241 -15.46 -5.98 0.76
N ASP A 242 -14.67 -6.51 -0.17
CA ASP A 242 -14.61 -7.93 -0.46
C ASP A 242 -13.24 -8.59 -0.20
N TYR A 243 -12.32 -7.91 0.49
CA TYR A 243 -11.09 -8.55 0.97
C TYR A 243 -10.70 -8.16 2.40
N ASP A 244 -10.57 -6.90 2.80
CA ASP A 244 -10.25 -6.54 4.18
C ASP A 244 -11.50 -6.41 5.04
N ASP A 245 -11.47 -6.95 6.27
CA ASP A 245 -12.47 -6.65 7.29
C ASP A 245 -12.23 -5.22 7.79
N TRP A 246 -13.17 -4.32 7.57
CA TRP A 246 -13.03 -2.90 7.90
C TRP A 246 -12.81 -2.64 9.40
N ALA A 247 -13.21 -3.58 10.26
CA ALA A 247 -12.92 -3.51 11.68
C ALA A 247 -11.51 -4.02 12.06
N LEU A 248 -10.80 -4.67 11.14
CA LEU A 248 -9.56 -5.39 11.39
C LEU A 248 -8.48 -5.13 10.31
N ASN A 249 -8.50 -3.96 9.70
CA ASN A 249 -7.53 -3.51 8.71
C ASN A 249 -6.75 -2.30 9.19
N CYS A 250 -5.72 -1.94 8.43
CA CYS A 250 -4.93 -0.74 8.67
C CYS A 250 -4.06 -0.37 7.49
N ASP A 251 -3.56 0.88 7.54
CA ASP A 251 -2.47 1.37 6.69
C ASP A 251 -1.27 1.73 7.55
N ILE A 252 -0.06 1.46 7.02
CA ILE A 252 1.22 1.76 7.67
C ILE A 252 1.83 2.97 6.98
N PHE A 253 2.12 3.99 7.78
CA PHE A 253 2.70 5.25 7.33
C PHE A 253 4.08 5.45 7.95
N PHE A 254 4.95 6.09 7.17
CA PHE A 254 6.16 6.73 7.65
C PHE A 254 6.12 8.23 7.31
N TRP A 255 6.80 9.03 8.12
CA TRP A 255 7.01 10.42 7.78
C TRP A 255 8.08 10.53 6.70
N ASP A 256 7.74 11.14 5.58
CA ASP A 256 8.67 11.46 4.50
C ASP A 256 9.23 12.87 4.72
N GLU A 257 10.49 12.95 5.17
CA GLU A 257 11.16 14.22 5.45
C GLU A 257 11.45 15.04 4.18
N VAL A 258 11.57 14.38 3.02
CA VAL A 258 11.85 15.06 1.75
C VAL A 258 10.63 15.80 1.25
N LEU A 259 9.48 15.11 1.28
CA LEU A 259 8.21 15.68 0.82
C LEU A 259 7.42 16.39 1.93
N ASP A 260 7.88 16.32 3.19
CA ASP A 260 7.23 16.89 4.38
C ASP A 260 5.77 16.43 4.53
N ARG A 261 5.52 15.11 4.36
CA ARG A 261 4.19 14.49 4.39
C ARG A 261 4.19 13.07 4.94
N ALA A 262 3.02 12.57 5.28
CA ALA A 262 2.80 11.15 5.54
C ALA A 262 2.91 10.34 4.25
N LEU A 263 3.69 9.26 4.27
CA LEU A 263 3.81 8.32 3.15
C LEU A 263 3.26 6.96 3.56
N GLU A 264 2.13 6.58 2.98
CA GLU A 264 1.60 5.22 3.09
C GLU A 264 2.49 4.24 2.32
N VAL A 265 3.06 3.26 3.03
CA VAL A 265 3.91 2.22 2.43
C VAL A 265 3.20 0.87 2.29
N SER A 266 2.15 0.64 3.08
CA SER A 266 1.42 -0.63 3.07
C SER A 266 -0.03 -0.44 3.49
N SER A 267 -0.93 -1.07 2.74
CA SER A 267 -2.32 -1.32 3.13
C SER A 267 -2.49 -2.81 3.39
N MET A 268 -3.08 -3.17 4.54
CA MET A 268 -3.22 -4.56 4.98
C MET A 268 -4.41 -4.77 5.91
N GLY A 269 -4.83 -6.03 6.06
CA GLY A 269 -5.87 -6.37 7.03
C GLY A 269 -6.03 -7.86 7.26
N ILE A 270 -6.67 -8.18 8.39
CA ILE A 270 -7.30 -9.46 8.56
C ILE A 270 -8.47 -9.51 7.58
N ARG A 271 -8.50 -10.55 6.75
CA ARG A 271 -9.45 -10.63 5.65
C ARG A 271 -10.85 -10.93 6.15
N VAL A 272 -11.85 -10.49 5.40
CA VAL A 272 -13.26 -10.79 5.69
C VAL A 272 -13.47 -12.30 5.88
N ASP A 273 -14.31 -12.66 6.83
CA ASP A 273 -14.96 -13.96 6.88
C ASP A 273 -16.34 -13.90 6.19
N ALA A 274 -17.09 -14.99 6.18
CA ALA A 274 -18.39 -15.03 5.52
C ALA A 274 -19.36 -13.95 6.07
N GLN A 275 -19.33 -13.71 7.38
CA GLN A 275 -20.21 -12.75 8.03
C GLN A 275 -19.85 -11.30 7.73
N SER A 276 -18.55 -10.95 7.84
CA SER A 276 -18.11 -9.59 7.55
C SER A 276 -18.19 -9.29 6.04
N LEU A 277 -17.92 -10.26 5.16
CA LEU A 277 -18.14 -10.10 3.72
C LEU A 277 -19.61 -9.79 3.41
N ASP A 278 -20.53 -10.59 3.94
CA ASP A 278 -21.97 -10.41 3.68
C ASP A 278 -22.44 -9.01 4.10
N ARG A 279 -22.04 -8.58 5.30
CA ARG A 279 -22.33 -7.23 5.82
C ARG A 279 -21.73 -6.13 4.93
N GLN A 280 -20.43 -6.21 4.63
CA GLN A 280 -19.73 -5.16 3.87
C GLN A 280 -20.22 -5.04 2.44
N LEU A 281 -20.59 -6.15 1.77
CA LEU A 281 -21.20 -6.10 0.44
C LEU A 281 -22.53 -5.34 0.45
N THR A 282 -23.35 -5.55 1.47
CA THR A 282 -24.61 -4.79 1.64
C THR A 282 -24.35 -3.31 1.92
N GLU A 283 -23.44 -2.99 2.83
CA GLU A 283 -23.08 -1.62 3.18
C GLU A 283 -22.50 -0.83 1.99
N ALA A 284 -21.73 -1.51 1.13
CA ALA A 284 -21.14 -0.93 -0.07
C ALA A 284 -22.04 -1.00 -1.32
N HIS A 285 -23.27 -1.52 -1.21
CA HIS A 285 -24.20 -1.72 -2.32
C HIS A 285 -23.62 -2.56 -3.46
N CYS A 286 -22.84 -3.60 -3.12
CA CYS A 286 -22.16 -4.52 -4.06
C CYS A 286 -22.73 -5.96 -3.97
N ASP A 287 -24.05 -6.09 -3.76
CA ASP A 287 -24.73 -7.38 -3.55
C ASP A 287 -24.59 -8.34 -4.74
N ASP A 288 -24.46 -7.83 -5.94
CA ASP A 288 -24.23 -8.58 -7.17
C ASP A 288 -22.98 -9.46 -7.12
N ARG A 289 -21.93 -9.02 -6.39
CA ARG A 289 -20.67 -9.76 -6.25
C ARG A 289 -20.83 -11.11 -5.53
N ARG A 290 -21.90 -11.31 -4.73
CA ARG A 290 -22.17 -12.62 -4.09
C ARG A 290 -22.28 -13.77 -5.08
N THR A 291 -22.62 -13.49 -6.34
CA THR A 291 -22.76 -14.47 -7.39
C THR A 291 -21.44 -14.93 -8.02
N LEU A 292 -20.36 -14.17 -7.80
CA LEU A 292 -19.05 -14.46 -8.39
C LEU A 292 -18.39 -15.68 -7.70
N PRO A 293 -17.57 -16.47 -8.43
CA PRO A 293 -16.98 -17.69 -7.92
C PRO A 293 -16.19 -17.54 -6.62
N PHE A 294 -15.32 -16.53 -6.54
CA PHE A 294 -14.52 -16.26 -5.33
C PHE A 294 -15.40 -15.96 -4.12
N HIS A 295 -16.41 -15.10 -4.28
CA HIS A 295 -17.31 -14.66 -3.21
C HIS A 295 -18.18 -15.83 -2.71
N LYS A 296 -18.67 -16.69 -3.61
CA LYS A 296 -19.39 -17.92 -3.23
C LYS A 296 -18.54 -18.84 -2.36
N MET A 297 -17.29 -19.08 -2.74
CA MET A 297 -16.37 -19.90 -1.95
C MET A 297 -16.15 -19.31 -0.56
N LEU A 298 -16.05 -17.99 -0.43
CA LEU A 298 -15.83 -17.33 0.83
C LEU A 298 -17.09 -17.38 1.72
N LEU A 299 -18.26 -17.07 1.16
CA LEU A 299 -19.55 -17.17 1.88
C LEU A 299 -19.86 -18.60 2.35
N ASN A 300 -19.41 -19.60 1.61
CA ASN A 300 -19.54 -21.02 2.00
C ASN A 300 -18.44 -21.50 2.98
N ASN A 301 -17.56 -20.61 3.46
CA ASN A 301 -16.42 -20.96 4.32
C ASN A 301 -15.45 -21.98 3.69
N GLU A 302 -15.30 -21.95 2.37
CA GLU A 302 -14.41 -22.84 1.63
C GLU A 302 -12.97 -22.34 1.57
N LEU A 303 -12.72 -21.06 1.88
CA LEU A 303 -11.42 -20.44 1.90
C LEU A 303 -10.86 -20.30 3.33
N PRO A 304 -9.53 -20.39 3.53
CA PRO A 304 -8.94 -20.24 4.85
C PRO A 304 -9.16 -18.81 5.41
N LEU A 305 -9.13 -18.66 6.73
CA LEU A 305 -9.02 -17.36 7.37
C LEU A 305 -7.60 -16.85 7.18
N THR A 306 -7.45 -15.57 6.81
CA THR A 306 -6.16 -15.03 6.43
C THR A 306 -5.98 -13.58 6.91
N ILE A 307 -4.72 -13.16 6.98
CA ILE A 307 -4.27 -11.79 7.05
C ILE A 307 -3.36 -11.54 5.84
N GLY A 308 -3.42 -10.37 5.25
CA GLY A 308 -2.59 -10.06 4.10
C GLY A 308 -2.57 -8.58 3.77
N GLY A 309 -1.76 -8.22 2.79
CA GLY A 309 -1.58 -6.82 2.37
C GLY A 309 -0.71 -6.71 1.13
N GLY A 310 -0.45 -5.47 0.76
CA GLY A 310 0.52 -5.09 -0.25
C GLY A 310 1.49 -4.06 0.34
N ILE A 311 2.78 -4.20 0.04
CA ILE A 311 3.82 -3.24 0.42
C ILE A 311 4.41 -2.69 -0.87
N GLY A 312 4.30 -1.37 -1.08
CA GLY A 312 4.79 -0.70 -2.29
C GLY A 312 6.31 -0.80 -2.43
N GLN A 313 6.80 -1.48 -3.47
CA GLN A 313 8.24 -1.68 -3.68
C GLN A 313 8.92 -0.36 -4.03
N SER A 314 8.35 0.39 -4.95
CA SER A 314 8.88 1.69 -5.37
C SER A 314 8.73 2.74 -4.26
N ARG A 315 7.59 2.81 -3.56
CA ARG A 315 7.40 3.71 -2.41
C ARG A 315 8.41 3.44 -1.30
N LEU A 316 8.67 2.17 -0.99
CA LEU A 316 9.65 1.81 0.04
C LEU A 316 11.08 2.18 -0.40
N SER A 317 11.42 1.97 -1.66
CA SER A 317 12.71 2.38 -2.22
C SER A 317 12.88 3.90 -2.20
N MET A 318 11.84 4.65 -2.59
CA MET A 318 11.77 6.10 -2.53
C MET A 318 12.02 6.63 -1.11
N LEU A 319 11.28 6.12 -0.13
CA LEU A 319 11.42 6.48 1.28
C LEU A 319 12.85 6.25 1.79
N MET A 320 13.37 5.03 1.62
CA MET A 320 14.70 4.65 2.16
C MET A 320 15.86 5.41 1.53
N MET A 321 15.72 5.83 0.27
CA MET A 321 16.77 6.60 -0.42
C MET A 321 16.56 8.12 -0.31
N GLY A 322 15.42 8.56 0.24
CA GLY A 322 15.10 9.98 0.37
C GLY A 322 14.90 10.65 -1.00
N CYS A 323 14.12 10.02 -1.88
CA CYS A 323 13.81 10.55 -3.21
C CYS A 323 12.61 11.50 -3.17
N ALA A 324 12.62 12.52 -4.03
CA ALA A 324 11.54 13.50 -4.12
C ALA A 324 10.40 13.06 -5.05
N HIS A 325 10.66 12.16 -5.98
CA HIS A 325 9.67 11.68 -6.94
C HIS A 325 9.82 10.18 -7.18
N ILE A 326 8.70 9.47 -7.25
CA ILE A 326 8.69 8.00 -7.46
C ILE A 326 9.36 7.60 -8.79
N GLY A 327 9.40 8.49 -9.78
CA GLY A 327 10.13 8.31 -11.04
C GLY A 327 11.63 8.11 -10.90
N GLU A 328 12.24 8.54 -9.80
CA GLU A 328 13.66 8.29 -9.52
C GLU A 328 13.96 6.80 -9.25
N VAL A 329 12.94 6.06 -8.80
CA VAL A 329 13.07 4.65 -8.40
C VAL A 329 12.21 3.71 -9.24
N GLN A 330 11.40 4.23 -10.14
CA GLN A 330 10.46 3.45 -10.94
C GLN A 330 10.43 3.95 -12.40
N SER A 331 10.61 3.05 -13.33
CA SER A 331 10.36 3.34 -14.74
C SER A 331 8.86 3.26 -15.03
N SER A 332 8.28 4.36 -15.49
CA SER A 332 6.85 4.47 -15.82
C SER A 332 6.63 5.43 -16.99
N VAL A 333 5.38 5.83 -17.22
CA VAL A 333 5.00 6.84 -18.20
C VAL A 333 4.47 8.04 -17.45
N TRP A 334 4.97 9.22 -17.80
CA TRP A 334 4.66 10.48 -17.13
C TRP A 334 4.04 11.47 -18.12
N ASP A 335 3.23 12.39 -17.63
CA ASP A 335 2.74 13.51 -18.41
C ASP A 335 3.85 14.56 -18.66
N ALA A 336 3.58 15.46 -19.60
CA ALA A 336 4.58 16.45 -20.01
C ALA A 336 4.93 17.47 -18.91
N GLU A 337 3.99 17.77 -18.01
CA GLU A 337 4.19 18.70 -16.90
C GLU A 337 5.10 18.09 -15.84
N THR A 338 4.80 16.87 -15.41
CA THR A 338 5.65 16.08 -14.50
C THR A 338 7.07 15.94 -15.05
N THR A 339 7.21 15.58 -16.33
CA THR A 339 8.52 15.46 -16.99
C THR A 339 9.28 16.78 -16.95
N ALA A 340 8.63 17.90 -17.32
CA ALA A 340 9.28 19.22 -17.33
C ALA A 340 9.73 19.67 -15.93
N ILE A 341 8.93 19.43 -14.90
CA ILE A 341 9.27 19.76 -13.50
C ILE A 341 10.49 18.96 -13.05
N CYS A 342 10.49 17.64 -13.29
CA CYS A 342 11.61 16.76 -12.91
C CYS A 342 12.90 17.11 -13.66
N GLU A 343 12.84 17.33 -14.98
CA GLU A 343 13.99 17.74 -15.78
C GLU A 343 14.58 19.08 -15.33
N GLN A 344 13.76 20.08 -15.02
CA GLN A 344 14.20 21.38 -14.50
C GLN A 344 14.92 21.24 -13.15
N ALA A 345 14.51 20.28 -12.34
CA ALA A 345 15.15 19.94 -11.06
C ALA A 345 16.38 19.01 -11.22
N GLY A 346 16.71 18.58 -12.43
CA GLY A 346 17.83 17.67 -12.70
C GLY A 346 17.55 16.22 -12.27
N LEU A 347 16.30 15.84 -12.15
CA LEU A 347 15.90 14.45 -11.87
C LEU A 347 15.88 13.63 -13.17
N PRO A 348 16.18 12.31 -13.09
CA PRO A 348 16.23 11.43 -14.27
C PRO A 348 14.84 11.14 -14.86
#